data_0392afa399b43ac2a36cecf4e11b7c2f
#
_entry.id   0392afa399b43ac2a36cecf4e11b7c2f
#
_cell.length_a   1.000
_cell.length_b   1.000
_cell.length_c   1.000
_cell.angle_alpha   90.00
_cell.angle_beta   90.00
_cell.angle_gamma   90.00
#
_symmetry.space_group_name_H-M   'P 1'
#
loop_
_entity.id
_entity.type
_entity.pdbx_description
1 polymer ?
#
loop_
_entity_poly.entity_id
_entity_poly.type
_entity_poly.pdbx_seq_one_letter_code
_entity_poly.pdbx_strand_id
1 'polypeptide(L)'
;VIFNKKRGAMVAVAENTWRDGKSNADTTGGSVHLNGSHTLSGSLNPASPTARLGTLSFSLLLAAGTALIIAPAAHAADIAADKAAPGNQQPTILQSANGTPQVNIQTPSAGGVSINQYRQFDVDQQGAILNNSRNNIQTQIGGWIQGNPWLAGGEAKIIVNQINSSNPSLLNGYIEVAGRRAEVIMANPAGIQVNGGGFINAAGVTLTTGRPIISNGHLEGFRVRSGNVGVNGKGLDTSGADYTRILAQAAQINAGIWATELNMVTGSNDIDAAGQHTAAAPGTSATPALAIDTGSLGGMYRPQRRPDYQHRPSRSRG
;
A
#
# COMPACT_ATOMS: atom_id res chain seq x y z
N VAL A 1 -18.58 6.15 4.40
CA VAL A 1 -18.07 5.30 5.50
C VAL A 1 -18.71 5.73 6.81
N ILE A 2 -19.36 4.82 7.52
CA ILE A 2 -20.06 5.10 8.78
C ILE A 2 -19.32 4.42 9.93
N PHE A 3 -19.14 5.14 11.05
CA PHE A 3 -18.55 4.57 12.27
C PHE A 3 -19.55 3.66 12.99
N ASN A 4 -19.25 2.38 13.11
CA ASN A 4 -20.08 1.44 13.87
C ASN A 4 -19.69 1.44 15.35
N LYS A 5 -20.52 2.12 16.16
CA LYS A 5 -20.32 2.31 17.61
C LYS A 5 -20.23 1.00 18.42
N LYS A 6 -20.83 -0.10 17.94
CA LYS A 6 -20.79 -1.42 18.60
C LYS A 6 -19.49 -2.19 18.36
N ARG A 7 -18.78 -1.89 17.27
CA ARG A 7 -17.53 -2.59 16.91
C ARG A 7 -16.29 -1.71 17.09
N GLY A 8 -16.45 -0.42 17.38
CA GLY A 8 -15.34 0.52 17.50
C GLY A 8 -14.55 0.71 16.19
N ALA A 9 -15.16 0.36 15.05
CA ALA A 9 -14.52 0.36 13.75
C ALA A 9 -15.36 1.12 12.72
N MET A 10 -14.69 1.73 11.75
CA MET A 10 -15.35 2.29 10.57
C MET A 10 -15.77 1.18 9.61
N VAL A 11 -17.02 1.19 9.17
CA VAL A 11 -17.56 0.25 8.20
C VAL A 11 -17.86 1.01 6.92
N ALA A 12 -17.36 0.50 5.79
CA ALA A 12 -17.74 1.01 4.49
C ALA A 12 -19.20 0.68 4.21
N VAL A 13 -20.03 1.68 4.02
CA VAL A 13 -21.40 1.50 3.54
C VAL A 13 -21.40 1.91 2.08
N ALA A 14 -21.74 0.99 1.19
CA ALA A 14 -21.95 1.29 -0.21
C ALA A 14 -23.20 2.18 -0.34
N GLU A 15 -23.02 3.43 -0.71
CA GLU A 15 -24.11 4.25 -1.24
C GLU A 15 -24.33 3.83 -2.68
N ASN A 16 -25.21 2.88 -2.87
CA ASN A 16 -26.00 2.79 -4.09
C ASN A 16 -27.11 1.77 -3.95
N THR A 17 -28.32 2.23 -3.67
CA THR A 17 -29.50 1.53 -4.14
C THR A 17 -30.60 2.54 -4.42
N TRP A 18 -30.69 2.97 -5.65
CA TRP A 18 -31.98 3.33 -6.21
C TRP A 18 -32.77 2.02 -6.38
N ARG A 19 -33.80 1.86 -5.55
CA ARG A 19 -34.75 0.81 -5.74
C ARG A 19 -35.81 1.33 -6.71
N ASP A 20 -35.91 0.64 -7.83
CA ASP A 20 -37.17 0.54 -8.54
C ASP A 20 -37.38 -0.89 -9.00
N GLY A 21 -38.61 -1.40 -8.76
CA GLY A 21 -39.19 -2.49 -9.52
C GLY A 21 -39.22 -3.86 -8.84
N LYS A 22 -40.34 -4.16 -8.18
CA LYS A 22 -40.85 -5.50 -7.94
C LYS A 22 -40.92 -6.31 -9.23
N SER A 23 -40.46 -7.55 -9.25
CA SER A 23 -41.16 -8.63 -9.93
C SER A 23 -40.90 -9.96 -9.25
N ASN A 24 -42.00 -10.65 -9.01
CA ASN A 24 -42.15 -12.01 -8.50
C ASN A 24 -41.67 -13.05 -9.51
N ALA A 25 -41.48 -14.24 -8.99
CA ALA A 25 -41.51 -15.56 -9.61
C ALA A 25 -40.11 -16.18 -9.73
N ASP A 26 -39.89 -17.39 -9.57
CA ASP A 26 -40.67 -18.59 -9.26
C ASP A 26 -39.68 -19.71 -8.95
N THR A 27 -40.03 -20.56 -8.05
CA THR A 27 -39.33 -21.77 -7.66
C THR A 27 -39.40 -22.80 -8.80
N THR A 28 -38.25 -23.38 -9.18
CA THR A 28 -38.20 -24.77 -9.61
C THR A 28 -36.85 -25.38 -9.28
N GLY A 29 -36.93 -26.43 -8.47
CA GLY A 29 -35.80 -27.26 -8.10
C GLY A 29 -35.32 -28.15 -9.26
N GLY A 30 -34.04 -28.34 -9.33
CA GLY A 30 -33.38 -29.31 -10.20
C GLY A 30 -32.30 -30.02 -9.42
N SER A 31 -32.64 -31.21 -8.90
CA SER A 31 -31.67 -32.14 -8.32
C SER A 31 -30.89 -32.80 -9.43
N VAL A 32 -29.58 -32.71 -9.40
CA VAL A 32 -28.69 -33.48 -10.28
C VAL A 32 -28.13 -34.66 -9.48
N HIS A 33 -28.60 -35.85 -9.83
CA HIS A 33 -28.05 -37.14 -9.43
C HIS A 33 -26.76 -37.39 -10.20
N LEU A 34 -25.65 -37.67 -9.51
CA LEU A 34 -24.46 -38.24 -10.08
C LEU A 34 -24.36 -39.72 -9.63
N ASN A 35 -24.77 -40.62 -10.53
CA ASN A 35 -24.43 -42.03 -10.47
C ASN A 35 -23.27 -42.27 -11.44
N GLY A 36 -22.25 -42.98 -10.98
CA GLY A 36 -21.13 -43.39 -11.82
C GLY A 36 -20.12 -44.24 -11.07
N SER A 37 -20.52 -45.47 -10.68
CA SER A 37 -19.58 -46.50 -10.23
C SER A 37 -18.94 -47.14 -11.44
N HIS A 38 -17.65 -47.11 -11.58
CA HIS A 38 -16.88 -48.00 -12.48
C HIS A 38 -15.95 -48.87 -11.66
N THR A 39 -16.35 -50.13 -11.50
CA THR A 39 -15.51 -51.25 -11.06
C THR A 39 -14.69 -51.76 -12.24
N LEU A 40 -13.39 -51.76 -12.11
CA LEU A 40 -12.49 -52.49 -13.03
C LEU A 40 -12.02 -53.74 -12.32
N SER A 41 -12.58 -54.88 -12.76
CA SER A 41 -12.08 -56.21 -12.49
C SER A 41 -10.89 -56.52 -13.44
N GLY A 42 -9.73 -56.74 -12.91
CA GLY A 42 -8.55 -57.25 -13.62
C GLY A 42 -8.16 -58.60 -13.03
N SER A 43 -8.31 -59.64 -13.83
CA SER A 43 -8.04 -61.05 -13.56
C SER A 43 -6.54 -61.31 -13.32
N LEU A 44 -6.26 -62.02 -12.23
CA LEU A 44 -4.92 -62.63 -11.96
C LEU A 44 -4.84 -64.01 -12.57
N ASN A 45 -3.80 -64.22 -13.33
CA ASN A 45 -3.39 -65.57 -13.72
C ASN A 45 -2.05 -65.94 -13.06
N PRO A 46 -1.90 -67.14 -12.44
CA PRO A 46 -0.66 -67.58 -11.82
C PRO A 46 0.17 -68.49 -12.72
N ALA A 47 1.44 -68.29 -12.75
CA ALA A 47 2.40 -69.33 -13.15
C ALA A 47 3.70 -69.22 -12.36
N SER A 48 4.04 -70.33 -11.72
CA SER A 48 5.15 -70.55 -10.78
C SER A 48 6.48 -70.87 -11.49
N PRO A 49 7.50 -71.42 -10.80
CA PRO A 49 8.57 -70.73 -10.10
C PRO A 49 9.96 -71.17 -10.61
N THR A 50 10.98 -70.34 -10.41
CA THR A 50 12.34 -70.90 -10.24
C THR A 50 13.16 -69.89 -9.38
N ALA A 51 13.67 -70.46 -8.32
CA ALA A 51 14.54 -69.79 -7.36
C ALA A 51 15.95 -69.56 -7.94
N ARG A 52 16.52 -68.39 -7.74
CA ARG A 52 17.97 -68.22 -7.55
C ARG A 52 18.22 -67.20 -6.45
N LEU A 53 18.93 -67.61 -5.42
CA LEU A 53 19.55 -66.79 -4.42
C LEU A 53 20.54 -65.79 -5.08
N GLY A 54 20.39 -64.50 -4.84
CA GLY A 54 21.37 -63.47 -5.18
C GLY A 54 21.32 -62.39 -4.11
N THR A 55 22.39 -62.37 -3.36
CA THR A 55 22.90 -61.33 -2.46
C THR A 55 21.99 -60.13 -2.18
N LEU A 56 21.59 -60.03 -0.91
CA LEU A 56 20.95 -58.86 -0.30
C LEU A 56 21.93 -57.66 -0.27
N SER A 57 21.79 -56.76 -1.24
CA SER A 57 22.37 -55.43 -1.13
C SER A 57 21.32 -54.53 -0.50
N PHE A 58 21.48 -54.25 0.77
CA PHE A 58 20.65 -53.30 1.51
C PHE A 58 21.05 -51.87 1.08
N SER A 59 20.43 -51.35 0.05
CA SER A 59 20.55 -49.94 -0.31
C SER A 59 19.63 -49.11 0.60
N LEU A 60 20.21 -48.59 1.64
CA LEU A 60 19.56 -47.59 2.49
C LEU A 60 19.44 -46.30 1.67
N LEU A 61 18.28 -46.10 1.02
CA LEU A 61 17.96 -44.84 0.36
C LEU A 61 17.60 -43.81 1.42
N LEU A 62 18.62 -43.04 1.85
CA LEU A 62 18.43 -41.90 2.69
C LEU A 62 17.72 -40.82 1.85
N ALA A 63 16.40 -40.76 1.89
CA ALA A 63 15.63 -39.65 1.35
C ALA A 63 15.89 -38.43 2.19
N ALA A 64 16.98 -37.71 1.89
CA ALA A 64 17.16 -36.36 2.36
C ALA A 64 16.12 -35.48 1.65
N GLY A 65 14.95 -35.31 2.27
CA GLY A 65 13.95 -34.36 1.86
C GLY A 65 14.55 -32.95 2.08
N THR A 66 15.17 -32.41 1.04
CA THR A 66 15.47 -30.99 0.97
C THR A 66 14.12 -30.28 0.87
N ALA A 67 13.57 -29.87 2.01
CA ALA A 67 12.50 -28.90 2.03
C ALA A 67 13.06 -27.65 1.33
N LEU A 68 12.62 -27.43 0.09
CA LEU A 68 12.88 -26.19 -0.62
C LEU A 68 12.12 -25.10 0.15
N ILE A 69 12.80 -24.45 1.07
CA ILE A 69 12.28 -23.23 1.71
C ILE A 69 12.28 -22.20 0.60
N ILE A 70 11.14 -22.03 -0.07
CA ILE A 70 10.90 -20.89 -0.94
C ILE A 70 10.79 -19.70 0.03
N ALA A 71 11.93 -19.11 0.35
CA ALA A 71 11.93 -17.80 1.01
C ALA A 71 11.20 -16.83 0.07
N PRO A 72 10.22 -16.07 0.56
CA PRO A 72 9.62 -15.03 -0.25
C PRO A 72 10.74 -14.15 -0.76
N ALA A 73 10.80 -13.93 -2.07
CA ALA A 73 11.78 -13.06 -2.67
C ALA A 73 11.62 -11.67 -2.00
N ALA A 74 12.61 -11.27 -1.23
CA ALA A 74 12.66 -9.92 -0.70
C ALA A 74 12.79 -9.00 -1.92
N HIS A 75 11.74 -8.25 -2.23
CA HIS A 75 11.81 -7.22 -3.26
C HIS A 75 12.73 -6.14 -2.69
N ALA A 76 13.86 -5.94 -3.36
CA ALA A 76 14.74 -4.84 -3.04
C ALA A 76 14.03 -3.51 -3.36
N ALA A 77 14.32 -2.47 -2.58
CA ALA A 77 13.83 -1.13 -2.89
C ALA A 77 14.30 -0.72 -4.29
N ASP A 78 13.36 -0.33 -5.16
CA ASP A 78 13.65 0.26 -6.47
C ASP A 78 13.06 1.67 -6.51
N ILE A 79 13.88 2.65 -6.12
CA ILE A 79 13.52 4.06 -6.22
C ILE A 79 14.37 4.67 -7.33
N ALA A 80 13.76 4.94 -8.47
CA ALA A 80 14.44 5.46 -9.65
C ALA A 80 13.73 6.69 -10.20
N ALA A 81 14.45 7.82 -10.27
CA ALA A 81 13.94 9.04 -10.89
C ALA A 81 13.61 8.83 -12.37
N ASP A 82 12.57 9.48 -12.84
CA ASP A 82 12.19 9.47 -14.25
C ASP A 82 13.09 10.42 -15.05
N LYS A 83 13.98 9.87 -15.85
CA LYS A 83 14.91 10.64 -16.67
C LYS A 83 14.24 11.38 -17.83
N ALA A 84 12.99 11.02 -18.17
CA ALA A 84 12.20 11.70 -19.19
C ALA A 84 11.44 12.91 -18.62
N ALA A 85 11.33 13.02 -17.29
CA ALA A 85 10.68 14.15 -16.65
C ALA A 85 11.51 15.45 -16.79
N PRO A 86 10.88 16.64 -16.61
CA PRO A 86 11.61 17.90 -16.53
C PRO A 86 12.69 17.84 -15.42
N GLY A 87 13.88 18.42 -15.67
CA GLY A 87 15.02 18.32 -14.78
C GLY A 87 14.73 18.81 -13.34
N ASN A 88 13.89 19.84 -13.20
CA ASN A 88 13.44 20.35 -11.91
C ASN A 88 12.37 19.50 -11.22
N GLN A 89 12.07 18.32 -11.76
CA GLN A 89 11.15 17.32 -11.19
C GLN A 89 11.82 15.94 -11.08
N GLN A 90 13.12 15.85 -11.37
CA GLN A 90 13.93 14.64 -11.22
C GLN A 90 14.63 14.65 -9.86
N PRO A 91 14.13 13.94 -8.84
CA PRO A 91 14.78 13.91 -7.53
C PRO A 91 16.15 13.24 -7.58
N THR A 92 17.04 13.60 -6.67
CA THR A 92 18.34 12.95 -6.52
C THR A 92 18.20 11.78 -5.55
N ILE A 93 18.53 10.58 -6.03
CA ILE A 93 18.46 9.36 -5.22
C ILE A 93 19.87 9.06 -4.70
N LEU A 94 19.98 8.95 -3.38
CA LEU A 94 21.18 8.66 -2.62
C LEU A 94 20.93 7.46 -1.69
N GLN A 95 21.95 7.08 -0.94
CA GLN A 95 21.83 6.14 0.17
C GLN A 95 22.39 6.79 1.43
N SER A 96 21.73 6.59 2.55
CA SER A 96 22.23 6.96 3.86
C SER A 96 23.36 6.00 4.31
N ALA A 97 24.02 6.30 5.41
CA ALA A 97 25.18 5.52 5.88
C ALA A 97 24.84 4.03 6.17
N ASN A 98 23.60 3.72 6.50
CA ASN A 98 23.15 2.34 6.73
C ASN A 98 22.51 1.68 5.47
N GLY A 99 22.60 2.34 4.30
CA GLY A 99 22.09 1.83 3.04
C GLY A 99 20.60 2.14 2.77
N THR A 100 19.89 2.83 3.67
CA THR A 100 18.49 3.22 3.43
C THR A 100 18.44 4.22 2.27
N PRO A 101 17.57 3.99 1.24
CA PRO A 101 17.37 4.94 0.16
C PRO A 101 16.98 6.33 0.68
N GLN A 102 17.69 7.35 0.20
CA GLN A 102 17.46 8.75 0.51
C GLN A 102 17.11 9.50 -0.76
N VAL A 103 15.99 10.17 -0.76
CA VAL A 103 15.53 11.02 -1.86
C VAL A 103 15.70 12.48 -1.46
N ASN A 104 16.62 13.18 -2.10
CA ASN A 104 16.65 14.63 -2.04
C ASN A 104 15.53 15.14 -2.98
N ILE A 105 14.43 15.58 -2.38
CA ILE A 105 13.28 16.11 -3.11
C ILE A 105 13.65 17.39 -3.84
N GLN A 106 12.92 17.70 -4.91
CA GLN A 106 13.14 18.90 -5.73
C GLN A 106 12.67 20.17 -5.03
N THR A 107 13.22 21.30 -5.48
CA THR A 107 12.86 22.64 -5.00
C THR A 107 11.34 22.84 -5.03
N PRO A 108 10.72 23.19 -3.90
CA PRO A 108 9.30 23.46 -3.88
C PRO A 108 8.96 24.73 -4.66
N SER A 109 7.77 24.75 -5.23
CA SER A 109 7.18 25.97 -5.81
C SER A 109 6.89 27.05 -4.76
N ALA A 110 6.48 28.23 -5.19
CA ALA A 110 6.01 29.29 -4.29
C ALA A 110 4.81 28.84 -3.43
N GLY A 111 3.99 27.90 -3.93
CA GLY A 111 2.92 27.26 -3.16
C GLY A 111 3.40 26.23 -2.12
N GLY A 112 4.70 25.92 -2.11
CA GLY A 112 5.30 24.95 -1.21
C GLY A 112 5.16 23.49 -1.70
N VAL A 113 4.91 23.27 -2.99
CA VAL A 113 4.76 21.94 -3.59
C VAL A 113 6.07 21.52 -4.24
N SER A 114 6.69 20.44 -3.74
CA SER A 114 7.81 19.76 -4.38
C SER A 114 7.28 18.63 -5.26
N ILE A 115 7.57 18.68 -6.56
CA ILE A 115 7.14 17.66 -7.52
C ILE A 115 8.34 16.79 -7.84
N ASN A 116 8.20 15.48 -7.62
CA ASN A 116 9.23 14.49 -7.83
C ASN A 116 8.67 13.38 -8.71
N GLN A 117 9.27 13.17 -9.87
CA GLN A 117 8.82 12.18 -10.84
C GLN A 117 9.76 10.98 -10.87
N TYR A 118 9.15 9.80 -10.86
CA TYR A 118 9.86 8.53 -10.79
C TYR A 118 9.44 7.60 -11.93
N ARG A 119 10.40 6.83 -12.41
CA ARG A 119 10.13 5.66 -13.23
C ARG A 119 9.56 4.52 -12.37
N GLN A 120 10.10 4.33 -11.14
CA GLN A 120 9.64 3.35 -10.16
C GLN A 120 9.84 3.90 -8.75
N PHE A 121 8.95 3.53 -7.83
CA PHE A 121 9.08 3.86 -6.42
C PHE A 121 8.57 2.68 -5.59
N ASP A 122 9.51 1.80 -5.23
CA ASP A 122 9.26 0.64 -4.37
C ASP A 122 10.06 0.78 -3.09
N VAL A 123 9.42 0.52 -1.97
CA VAL A 123 10.01 0.60 -0.63
C VAL A 123 10.02 -0.80 -0.04
N ASP A 124 11.18 -1.30 0.31
CA ASP A 124 11.36 -2.55 1.04
C ASP A 124 11.24 -2.34 2.57
N GLN A 125 11.52 -3.38 3.34
CA GLN A 125 11.42 -3.31 4.82
C GLN A 125 12.42 -2.35 5.46
N GLN A 126 13.50 -1.97 4.76
CA GLN A 126 14.47 -0.98 5.24
C GLN A 126 13.89 0.43 5.22
N GLY A 127 12.88 0.67 4.40
CA GLY A 127 12.22 1.95 4.26
C GLY A 127 12.86 2.89 3.24
N ALA A 128 12.41 4.14 3.24
CA ALA A 128 12.94 5.21 2.39
C ALA A 128 12.84 6.57 3.10
N ILE A 129 13.74 7.48 2.79
CA ILE A 129 13.78 8.82 3.38
C ILE A 129 13.48 9.85 2.30
N LEU A 130 12.48 10.70 2.52
CA LEU A 130 12.22 11.91 1.75
C LEU A 130 12.90 13.08 2.46
N ASN A 131 14.02 13.55 1.93
CA ASN A 131 14.83 14.58 2.58
C ASN A 131 14.22 15.97 2.36
N ASN A 132 13.44 16.42 3.35
CA ASN A 132 12.84 17.75 3.44
C ASN A 132 13.53 18.61 4.49
N SER A 133 14.86 18.49 4.61
CA SER A 133 15.69 19.29 5.52
C SER A 133 16.74 20.08 4.77
N ARG A 134 16.88 21.35 5.10
CA ARG A 134 17.98 22.22 4.60
C ARG A 134 19.30 21.97 5.33
N ASN A 135 19.23 21.41 6.52
CA ASN A 135 20.36 21.16 7.38
C ASN A 135 20.62 19.68 7.54
N ASN A 136 21.84 19.33 7.96
CA ASN A 136 22.10 17.95 8.39
C ASN A 136 21.17 17.59 9.55
N ILE A 137 20.61 16.41 9.48
CA ILE A 137 19.61 15.96 10.46
C ILE A 137 19.73 14.47 10.73
N GLN A 138 19.37 14.06 11.93
CA GLN A 138 19.23 12.67 12.30
C GLN A 138 17.82 12.19 11.94
N THR A 139 17.74 11.08 11.22
CA THR A 139 16.50 10.39 10.87
C THR A 139 16.34 9.13 11.72
N GLN A 140 15.12 8.62 11.82
CA GLN A 140 14.83 7.42 12.60
C GLN A 140 15.30 6.15 11.89
N ILE A 141 15.18 6.10 10.54
CA ILE A 141 15.48 4.87 9.78
C ILE A 141 16.83 4.90 9.06
N GLY A 142 17.43 6.06 8.81
CA GLY A 142 18.68 6.18 8.05
C GLY A 142 19.87 6.78 8.83
N GLY A 143 19.67 7.14 10.10
CA GLY A 143 20.70 7.84 10.88
C GLY A 143 20.91 9.29 10.43
N TRP A 144 22.14 9.80 10.52
CA TRP A 144 22.48 11.14 10.09
C TRP A 144 22.54 11.25 8.57
N ILE A 145 21.85 12.25 8.03
CA ILE A 145 21.87 12.60 6.60
C ILE A 145 22.24 14.06 6.41
N GLN A 146 22.79 14.38 5.24
CA GLN A 146 23.12 15.74 4.86
C GLN A 146 21.86 16.51 4.45
N GLY A 147 21.92 17.83 4.64
CA GLY A 147 20.86 18.73 4.16
C GLY A 147 20.68 18.64 2.64
N ASN A 148 19.45 18.80 2.20
CA ASN A 148 19.09 18.76 0.79
C ASN A 148 19.44 20.08 0.10
N PRO A 149 20.39 20.10 -0.85
CA PRO A 149 20.82 21.33 -1.52
C PRO A 149 19.74 22.00 -2.38
N TRP A 150 18.71 21.25 -2.77
CA TRP A 150 17.59 21.79 -3.57
C TRP A 150 16.64 22.65 -2.75
N LEU A 151 16.77 22.67 -1.44
CA LEU A 151 15.86 23.37 -0.52
C LEU A 151 16.37 24.76 -0.09
N ALA A 152 17.28 25.37 -0.84
CA ALA A 152 17.80 26.71 -0.51
C ALA A 152 16.68 27.76 -0.29
N GLY A 153 15.59 27.68 -1.05
CA GLY A 153 14.43 28.54 -0.95
C GLY A 153 13.43 28.19 0.16
N GLY A 154 13.61 27.08 0.85
CA GLY A 154 12.71 26.59 1.91
C GLY A 154 12.31 25.14 1.74
N GLU A 155 11.78 24.56 2.82
CA GLU A 155 11.26 23.19 2.86
C GLU A 155 9.86 23.11 2.23
N ALA A 156 9.54 21.95 1.67
CA ALA A 156 8.22 21.68 1.10
C ALA A 156 7.14 21.59 2.19
N LYS A 157 5.94 22.02 1.84
CA LYS A 157 4.69 21.75 2.59
C LYS A 157 4.02 20.48 2.08
N ILE A 158 4.15 20.21 0.77
CA ILE A 158 3.57 19.08 0.06
C ILE A 158 4.69 18.44 -0.77
N ILE A 159 4.88 17.15 -0.62
CA ILE A 159 5.82 16.34 -1.41
C ILE A 159 5.00 15.43 -2.31
N VAL A 160 4.96 15.74 -3.60
CA VAL A 160 4.30 14.93 -4.61
C VAL A 160 5.32 13.95 -5.19
N ASN A 161 5.08 12.66 -5.01
CA ASN A 161 5.83 11.58 -5.63
C ASN A 161 4.95 10.98 -6.72
N GLN A 162 5.22 11.32 -7.97
CA GLN A 162 4.47 10.86 -9.13
C GLN A 162 5.26 9.78 -9.86
N ILE A 163 4.65 8.60 -10.00
CA ILE A 163 5.23 7.45 -10.68
C ILE A 163 4.62 7.35 -12.08
N ASN A 164 5.49 7.25 -13.10
CA ASN A 164 5.11 7.30 -14.51
C ASN A 164 5.17 5.92 -15.22
N SER A 165 5.62 4.87 -14.52
CA SER A 165 5.65 3.52 -15.10
C SER A 165 4.27 2.86 -15.14
N SER A 166 4.21 1.73 -15.83
CA SER A 166 3.04 0.84 -15.84
C SER A 166 3.01 -0.17 -14.69
N ASN A 167 4.02 -0.15 -13.82
CA ASN A 167 4.12 -1.07 -12.69
C ASN A 167 3.54 -0.43 -11.43
N PRO A 168 2.80 -1.18 -10.61
CA PRO A 168 2.38 -0.71 -9.30
C PRO A 168 3.57 -0.40 -8.40
N SER A 169 3.39 0.53 -7.47
CA SER A 169 4.34 0.78 -6.39
C SER A 169 4.15 -0.21 -5.26
N LEU A 170 5.24 -0.72 -4.70
CA LEU A 170 5.25 -1.64 -3.56
C LEU A 170 5.74 -0.89 -2.31
N LEU A 171 4.87 -0.74 -1.30
CA LEU A 171 5.19 -0.06 -0.05
C LEU A 171 5.26 -1.11 1.08
N ASN A 172 6.44 -1.70 1.28
CA ASN A 172 6.68 -2.78 2.24
C ASN A 172 7.46 -2.31 3.48
N GLY A 173 7.70 -1.01 3.61
CA GLY A 173 8.42 -0.39 4.71
C GLY A 173 8.00 1.05 4.94
N TYR A 174 8.62 1.69 5.92
CA TYR A 174 8.30 3.05 6.31
C TYR A 174 8.93 4.08 5.36
N ILE A 175 8.19 5.16 5.10
CA ILE A 175 8.67 6.36 4.42
C ILE A 175 8.80 7.47 5.48
N GLU A 176 10.02 7.94 5.71
CA GLU A 176 10.30 9.02 6.66
C GLU A 176 10.50 10.35 5.95
N VAL A 177 9.78 11.38 6.37
CA VAL A 177 10.07 12.76 5.98
C VAL A 177 11.13 13.33 6.91
N ALA A 178 12.36 13.50 6.42
CA ALA A 178 13.42 14.10 7.20
C ALA A 178 13.23 15.62 7.28
N GLY A 179 13.39 16.19 8.47
CA GLY A 179 13.27 17.63 8.70
C GLY A 179 11.83 18.09 8.92
N ARG A 180 11.41 19.09 8.15
CA ARG A 180 10.08 19.65 8.29
C ARG A 180 9.00 18.67 7.86
N ARG A 181 7.96 18.50 8.71
CA ARG A 181 6.75 17.74 8.34
C ARG A 181 6.14 18.27 7.05
N ALA A 182 5.71 17.38 6.19
CA ALA A 182 5.02 17.71 4.94
C ALA A 182 3.92 16.68 4.65
N GLU A 183 2.92 17.06 3.89
CA GLU A 183 2.01 16.10 3.26
C GLU A 183 2.78 15.27 2.24
N VAL A 184 2.65 13.95 2.31
CA VAL A 184 3.25 13.01 1.35
C VAL A 184 2.17 12.46 0.44
N ILE A 185 2.32 12.67 -0.85
CA ILE A 185 1.44 12.15 -1.88
C ILE A 185 2.21 11.10 -2.68
N MET A 186 1.68 9.87 -2.71
CA MET A 186 2.13 8.79 -3.58
C MET A 186 1.10 8.65 -4.70
N ALA A 187 1.47 9.01 -5.92
CA ALA A 187 0.58 9.02 -7.07
C ALA A 187 1.07 8.04 -8.14
N ASN A 188 0.42 6.88 -8.24
CA ASN A 188 0.74 5.88 -9.25
C ASN A 188 -0.52 5.37 -9.97
N PRO A 189 -0.78 5.79 -11.22
CA PRO A 189 -1.92 5.33 -12.00
C PRO A 189 -1.96 3.82 -12.27
N ALA A 190 -0.82 3.13 -12.18
CA ALA A 190 -0.74 1.68 -12.31
C ALA A 190 -1.18 0.93 -11.04
N GLY A 191 -1.25 1.63 -9.90
CA GLY A 191 -1.66 1.08 -8.61
C GLY A 191 -0.62 1.23 -7.51
N ILE A 192 -1.04 0.95 -6.28
CA ILE A 192 -0.19 0.96 -5.08
C ILE A 192 -0.53 -0.27 -4.26
N GLN A 193 0.48 -1.05 -3.88
CA GLN A 193 0.33 -2.21 -3.02
C GLN A 193 1.10 -1.97 -1.71
N VAL A 194 0.40 -2.06 -0.60
CA VAL A 194 0.94 -1.84 0.74
C VAL A 194 0.96 -3.15 1.51
N ASN A 195 2.12 -3.50 2.06
CA ASN A 195 2.28 -4.66 2.95
C ASN A 195 3.28 -4.34 4.07
N GLY A 196 2.81 -3.66 5.08
CA GLY A 196 3.65 -3.17 6.18
C GLY A 196 4.26 -1.81 5.89
N GLY A 197 3.65 -1.04 4.99
CA GLY A 197 4.01 0.35 4.75
C GLY A 197 3.59 1.25 5.91
N GLY A 198 4.35 2.32 6.12
CA GLY A 198 4.02 3.33 7.12
C GLY A 198 4.66 4.67 6.79
N PHE A 199 4.30 5.71 7.56
CA PHE A 199 4.82 7.04 7.36
C PHE A 199 5.26 7.67 8.68
N ILE A 200 6.50 8.18 8.69
CA ILE A 200 7.12 8.84 9.83
C ILE A 200 7.24 10.33 9.51
N ASN A 201 6.84 11.18 10.44
CA ASN A 201 6.91 12.64 10.33
C ASN A 201 6.17 13.23 9.10
N ALA A 202 5.17 12.52 8.56
CA ALA A 202 4.27 13.05 7.55
C ALA A 202 3.16 13.91 8.21
N ALA A 203 2.83 15.07 7.64
CA ALA A 203 1.70 15.88 8.09
C ALA A 203 0.37 15.26 7.65
N GLY A 204 0.30 14.76 6.44
CA GLY A 204 -0.79 14.00 5.87
C GLY A 204 -0.26 12.98 4.88
N VAL A 205 -1.04 11.96 4.58
CA VAL A 205 -0.70 10.91 3.62
C VAL A 205 -1.81 10.78 2.60
N THR A 206 -1.46 10.86 1.32
CA THR A 206 -2.38 10.59 0.22
C THR A 206 -1.82 9.49 -0.67
N LEU A 207 -2.48 8.33 -0.70
CA LEU A 207 -2.23 7.26 -1.65
C LEU A 207 -3.25 7.36 -2.78
N THR A 208 -2.78 7.62 -4.01
CA THR A 208 -3.70 7.84 -5.12
C THR A 208 -3.27 7.15 -6.41
N THR A 209 -4.24 6.63 -7.14
CA THR A 209 -4.06 6.22 -8.53
C THR A 209 -4.39 7.35 -9.51
N GLY A 210 -4.75 8.52 -8.98
CA GLY A 210 -4.98 9.73 -9.76
C GLY A 210 -3.68 10.45 -10.12
N ARG A 211 -3.71 11.14 -11.26
CA ARG A 211 -2.65 12.09 -11.62
C ARG A 211 -2.88 13.40 -10.87
N PRO A 212 -1.88 13.92 -10.15
CA PRO A 212 -1.97 15.23 -9.52
C PRO A 212 -2.20 16.33 -10.56
N ILE A 213 -3.05 17.29 -10.23
CA ILE A 213 -3.32 18.50 -11.02
C ILE A 213 -2.62 19.65 -10.31
N ILE A 214 -1.57 20.17 -10.94
CA ILE A 214 -0.79 21.29 -10.41
C ILE A 214 -1.03 22.51 -11.30
N SER A 215 -1.42 23.62 -10.71
CA SER A 215 -1.63 24.88 -11.38
C SER A 215 -0.98 26.01 -10.60
N ASN A 216 -0.22 26.86 -11.27
CA ASN A 216 0.49 28.00 -10.66
C ASN A 216 1.32 27.62 -9.43
N GLY A 217 1.87 26.41 -9.42
CA GLY A 217 2.66 25.88 -8.32
C GLY A 217 1.86 25.42 -7.09
N HIS A 218 0.54 25.30 -7.21
CA HIS A 218 -0.36 24.78 -6.17
C HIS A 218 -0.96 23.45 -6.61
N LEU A 219 -1.22 22.59 -5.66
CA LEU A 219 -1.99 21.36 -5.87
C LEU A 219 -3.47 21.71 -5.91
N GLU A 220 -4.11 21.52 -7.05
CA GLU A 220 -5.54 21.75 -7.25
C GLU A 220 -6.38 20.51 -6.99
N GLY A 221 -5.80 19.33 -7.22
CA GLY A 221 -6.52 18.07 -7.02
C GLY A 221 -5.92 16.88 -7.73
N PHE A 222 -6.76 15.89 -8.00
CA PHE A 222 -6.37 14.61 -8.59
C PHE A 222 -7.38 14.17 -9.65
N ARG A 223 -6.87 13.58 -10.72
CA ARG A 223 -7.69 12.95 -11.76
C ARG A 223 -7.53 11.44 -11.69
N VAL A 224 -8.48 10.77 -11.07
CA VAL A 224 -8.52 9.30 -10.96
C VAL A 224 -9.23 8.71 -12.18
N ARG A 225 -8.60 7.75 -12.88
CA ARG A 225 -9.16 7.10 -14.08
C ARG A 225 -8.93 5.59 -14.11
N SER A 226 -7.97 5.10 -13.36
CA SER A 226 -7.54 3.70 -13.37
C SER A 226 -6.87 3.32 -12.06
N GLY A 227 -6.48 2.07 -11.93
CA GLY A 227 -5.63 1.54 -10.88
C GLY A 227 -6.36 1.21 -9.58
N ASN A 228 -5.72 0.40 -8.76
CA ASN A 228 -6.22 0.06 -7.44
C ASN A 228 -5.18 0.34 -6.35
N VAL A 229 -5.66 0.59 -5.13
CA VAL A 229 -4.84 0.59 -3.92
C VAL A 229 -5.17 -0.66 -3.12
N GLY A 230 -4.16 -1.52 -2.91
CA GLY A 230 -4.27 -2.72 -2.10
C GLY A 230 -3.56 -2.56 -0.76
N VAL A 231 -4.20 -2.93 0.34
CA VAL A 231 -3.59 -3.01 1.67
C VAL A 231 -3.67 -4.44 2.16
N ASN A 232 -2.52 -5.09 2.29
CA ASN A 232 -2.39 -6.51 2.54
C ASN A 232 -1.42 -6.79 3.69
N GLY A 233 -1.36 -8.02 4.13
CA GLY A 233 -0.38 -8.56 5.07
C GLY A 233 -0.27 -7.76 6.36
N LYS A 234 0.82 -7.01 6.53
CA LYS A 234 1.10 -6.22 7.74
C LYS A 234 0.37 -4.86 7.77
N GLY A 235 -0.44 -4.53 6.73
CA GLY A 235 -1.26 -3.33 6.71
C GLY A 235 -0.53 -2.03 6.41
N LEU A 236 -1.17 -0.91 6.78
CA LEU A 236 -0.70 0.46 6.60
C LEU A 236 -0.74 1.22 7.93
N ASP A 237 0.39 1.79 8.34
CA ASP A 237 0.50 2.64 9.53
C ASP A 237 0.72 4.11 9.15
N THR A 238 -0.31 4.91 9.33
CA THR A 238 -0.28 6.37 9.19
C THR A 238 -0.72 7.06 10.47
N SER A 239 -0.61 6.39 11.61
CA SER A 239 -1.08 6.88 12.91
C SER A 239 -0.40 8.16 13.37
N GLY A 240 0.81 8.44 12.86
CA GLY A 240 1.55 9.68 13.10
C GLY A 240 1.15 10.86 12.20
N ALA A 241 0.30 10.65 11.20
CA ALA A 241 -0.20 11.69 10.31
C ALA A 241 -1.54 12.26 10.82
N ASP A 242 -1.83 13.51 10.46
CA ASP A 242 -3.07 14.17 10.86
C ASP A 242 -4.27 13.55 10.13
N TYR A 243 -4.06 13.13 8.86
CA TYR A 243 -5.06 12.45 8.04
C TYR A 243 -4.42 11.49 7.03
N THR A 244 -5.24 10.57 6.54
CA THR A 244 -4.90 9.65 5.44
C THR A 244 -5.99 9.68 4.39
N ARG A 245 -5.61 9.79 3.11
CA ARG A 245 -6.52 9.72 1.97
C ARG A 245 -6.13 8.57 1.07
N ILE A 246 -7.13 7.81 0.63
CA ILE A 246 -6.99 6.77 -0.40
C ILE A 246 -7.94 7.16 -1.54
N LEU A 247 -7.37 7.61 -2.66
CA LEU A 247 -8.10 8.16 -3.81
C LEU A 247 -7.77 7.29 -5.03
N ALA A 248 -8.64 6.31 -5.34
CA ALA A 248 -8.35 5.29 -6.34
C ALA A 248 -9.58 4.88 -7.13
N GLN A 249 -9.41 4.27 -8.30
CA GLN A 249 -10.55 3.69 -9.01
C GLN A 249 -11.15 2.52 -8.22
N ALA A 250 -10.29 1.71 -7.57
CA ALA A 250 -10.70 0.64 -6.66
C ALA A 250 -9.78 0.57 -5.45
N ALA A 251 -10.29 0.04 -4.35
CA ALA A 251 -9.49 -0.22 -3.14
C ALA A 251 -9.79 -1.62 -2.59
N GLN A 252 -8.73 -2.36 -2.25
CA GLN A 252 -8.81 -3.68 -1.62
C GLN A 252 -8.13 -3.60 -0.25
N ILE A 253 -8.88 -3.78 0.82
CA ILE A 253 -8.39 -3.66 2.19
C ILE A 253 -8.47 -5.04 2.86
N ASN A 254 -7.38 -5.79 2.75
CA ASN A 254 -7.24 -7.13 3.30
C ASN A 254 -6.43 -7.17 4.61
N ALA A 255 -6.01 -6.00 5.10
CA ALA A 255 -5.25 -5.86 6.34
C ALA A 255 -5.63 -4.56 7.07
N GLY A 256 -5.11 -4.36 8.28
CA GLY A 256 -5.39 -3.18 9.09
C GLY A 256 -4.86 -1.88 8.49
N ILE A 257 -5.61 -0.80 8.64
CA ILE A 257 -5.15 0.58 8.42
C ILE A 257 -5.26 1.31 9.75
N TRP A 258 -4.13 1.82 10.25
CA TRP A 258 -4.06 2.64 11.44
C TRP A 258 -3.89 4.11 11.04
N ALA A 259 -4.92 4.89 11.22
CA ALA A 259 -4.97 6.29 10.81
C ALA A 259 -5.72 7.14 11.84
N THR A 260 -5.30 8.40 12.02
CA THR A 260 -6.02 9.38 12.87
C THR A 260 -7.36 9.75 12.25
N GLU A 261 -7.32 10.03 10.96
CA GLU A 261 -8.48 10.28 10.10
C GLU A 261 -8.27 9.54 8.78
N LEU A 262 -9.29 8.85 8.28
CA LEU A 262 -9.23 8.13 7.01
C LEU A 262 -10.38 8.59 6.10
N ASN A 263 -10.00 9.12 4.94
CA ASN A 263 -10.92 9.42 3.84
C ASN A 263 -10.62 8.51 2.65
N MET A 264 -11.64 7.82 2.13
CA MET A 264 -11.52 6.96 0.97
C MET A 264 -12.52 7.39 -0.10
N VAL A 265 -12.00 7.71 -1.28
CA VAL A 265 -12.81 8.03 -2.46
C VAL A 265 -12.45 7.05 -3.56
N THR A 266 -13.43 6.29 -4.02
CA THR A 266 -13.26 5.29 -5.08
C THR A 266 -14.11 5.62 -6.30
N GLY A 267 -13.70 5.06 -7.44
CA GLY A 267 -14.32 5.32 -8.74
C GLY A 267 -13.50 6.26 -9.60
N SER A 268 -13.94 6.44 -10.84
CA SER A 268 -13.31 7.38 -11.78
C SER A 268 -13.84 8.79 -11.52
N ASN A 269 -13.03 9.60 -10.86
CA ASN A 269 -13.45 10.89 -10.32
C ASN A 269 -12.39 11.97 -10.56
N ASP A 270 -12.83 13.21 -10.65
CA ASP A 270 -12.02 14.39 -10.37
C ASP A 270 -12.23 14.77 -8.90
N ILE A 271 -11.13 14.99 -8.19
CA ILE A 271 -11.10 15.16 -6.74
C ILE A 271 -10.26 16.40 -6.46
N ASP A 272 -10.71 17.28 -5.59
CA ASP A 272 -9.96 18.47 -5.21
C ASP A 272 -8.76 18.17 -4.28
N ALA A 273 -7.96 19.18 -3.99
CA ALA A 273 -6.80 19.05 -3.10
C ALA A 273 -7.18 18.65 -1.65
N ALA A 274 -8.42 18.91 -1.22
CA ALA A 274 -8.92 18.50 0.08
C ALA A 274 -9.40 17.04 0.11
N GLY A 275 -9.41 16.35 -1.04
CA GLY A 275 -9.89 14.97 -1.16
C GLY A 275 -11.41 14.88 -1.31
N GLN A 276 -12.08 15.98 -1.70
CA GLN A 276 -13.51 16.00 -1.96
C GLN A 276 -13.77 15.67 -3.43
N HIS A 277 -14.79 14.87 -3.66
CA HIS A 277 -15.25 14.56 -5.02
C HIS A 277 -15.82 15.82 -5.67
N THR A 278 -15.33 16.18 -6.85
CA THR A 278 -15.81 17.34 -7.62
C THR A 278 -16.64 16.95 -8.83
N ALA A 279 -16.26 15.90 -9.55
CA ALA A 279 -16.99 15.40 -10.69
C ALA A 279 -16.72 13.91 -10.94
N ALA A 280 -17.76 13.17 -11.36
CA ALA A 280 -17.58 11.83 -11.92
C ALA A 280 -17.08 11.93 -13.36
N ALA A 281 -16.21 11.01 -13.76
CA ALA A 281 -15.68 10.97 -15.11
C ALA A 281 -15.57 9.54 -15.63
N PRO A 282 -15.57 9.33 -16.96
CA PRO A 282 -15.37 8.00 -17.52
C PRO A 282 -13.97 7.48 -17.18
N GLY A 283 -13.89 6.24 -16.69
CA GLY A 283 -12.64 5.54 -16.46
C GLY A 283 -11.99 5.08 -17.76
N THR A 284 -10.67 4.91 -17.73
CA THR A 284 -9.91 4.31 -18.85
C THR A 284 -9.80 2.79 -18.75
N SER A 285 -10.18 2.24 -17.61
CA SER A 285 -10.21 0.78 -17.35
C SER A 285 -11.65 0.31 -17.14
N ALA A 286 -11.88 -0.99 -17.28
CA ALA A 286 -13.16 -1.58 -16.93
C ALA A 286 -13.53 -1.22 -15.48
N THR A 287 -14.78 -0.82 -15.28
CA THR A 287 -15.28 -0.51 -13.93
C THR A 287 -15.19 -1.77 -13.07
N PRO A 288 -14.48 -1.74 -11.93
CA PRO A 288 -14.40 -2.90 -11.07
C PRO A 288 -15.78 -3.26 -10.52
N ALA A 289 -16.04 -4.56 -10.36
CA ALA A 289 -17.32 -5.05 -9.83
C ALA A 289 -17.58 -4.55 -8.39
N LEU A 290 -16.52 -4.31 -7.62
CA LEU A 290 -16.54 -3.69 -6.30
C LEU A 290 -15.53 -2.55 -6.26
N ALA A 291 -15.98 -1.36 -5.90
CA ALA A 291 -15.10 -0.20 -5.75
C ALA A 291 -14.27 -0.27 -4.45
N ILE A 292 -14.82 -0.84 -3.40
CA ILE A 292 -14.14 -1.12 -2.13
C ILE A 292 -14.41 -2.57 -1.75
N ASP A 293 -13.34 -3.35 -1.58
CA ASP A 293 -13.38 -4.71 -1.09
C ASP A 293 -12.61 -4.80 0.24
N THR A 294 -13.25 -5.36 1.26
CA THR A 294 -12.63 -5.58 2.57
C THR A 294 -12.62 -7.07 2.88
N GLY A 295 -11.44 -7.67 2.84
CA GLY A 295 -11.26 -9.06 3.24
C GLY A 295 -11.56 -9.29 4.73
N SER A 296 -11.62 -10.55 5.14
CA SER A 296 -11.94 -10.96 6.53
C SER A 296 -10.95 -10.42 7.58
N LEU A 297 -9.72 -10.11 7.17
CA LEU A 297 -8.66 -9.52 8.02
C LEU A 297 -8.55 -7.99 7.86
N GLY A 298 -9.29 -7.41 6.94
CA GLY A 298 -9.29 -5.97 6.69
C GLY A 298 -10.04 -5.22 7.79
N GLY A 299 -9.50 -4.11 8.23
CA GLY A 299 -10.13 -3.23 9.21
C GLY A 299 -9.45 -1.87 9.26
N MET A 300 -10.19 -0.86 9.71
CA MET A 300 -9.71 0.50 9.84
C MET A 300 -9.72 0.88 11.32
N TYR A 301 -8.58 1.28 11.85
CA TYR A 301 -8.38 1.51 13.27
C TYR A 301 -7.94 2.96 13.52
N ARG A 302 -8.55 3.59 14.50
CA ARG A 302 -8.09 4.86 15.05
C ARG A 302 -7.15 4.58 16.22
N PRO A 303 -5.94 5.16 16.28
CA PRO A 303 -5.07 5.04 17.44
C PRO A 303 -5.79 5.59 18.66
N GLN A 304 -5.87 4.80 19.73
CA GLN A 304 -6.29 5.32 21.03
C GLN A 304 -5.12 6.14 21.59
N ARG A 305 -5.32 7.44 21.84
CA ARG A 305 -4.38 8.21 22.66
C ARG A 305 -4.30 7.51 24.02
N ARG A 306 -3.13 6.96 24.37
CA ARG A 306 -2.88 6.56 25.76
C ARG A 306 -3.05 7.81 26.60
N PRO A 307 -3.88 7.81 27.66
CA PRO A 307 -3.90 8.93 28.60
C PRO A 307 -2.49 9.03 29.16
N ASP A 308 -1.88 10.20 29.05
CA ASP A 308 -0.61 10.51 29.69
C ASP A 308 -0.79 10.29 31.19
N TYR A 309 -0.19 9.25 31.71
CA TYR A 309 0.02 9.09 33.13
C TYR A 309 1.02 10.17 33.55
N GLN A 310 0.50 11.35 33.87
CA GLN A 310 1.28 12.37 34.56
C GLN A 310 1.71 11.76 35.91
N HIS A 311 2.99 11.48 36.02
CA HIS A 311 3.61 11.20 37.32
C HIS A 311 3.39 12.41 38.23
N ARG A 312 2.42 12.29 39.13
CA ARG A 312 2.29 13.20 40.24
C ARG A 312 3.48 12.99 41.17
N PRO A 313 4.36 13.98 41.37
CA PRO A 313 5.39 13.81 42.37
C PRO A 313 4.75 13.68 43.75
N SER A 314 5.06 12.61 44.44
CA SER A 314 4.69 12.41 45.83
C SER A 314 5.28 13.54 46.67
N ARG A 315 4.45 14.42 47.25
CA ARG A 315 4.88 15.33 48.29
C ARG A 315 5.17 14.49 49.54
N SER A 316 6.46 14.33 49.87
CA SER A 316 6.89 13.95 51.20
C SER A 316 6.50 15.06 52.17
N ARG A 317 5.63 14.75 53.15
CA ARG A 317 5.49 15.57 54.33
C ARG A 317 6.65 15.23 55.27
N GLY A 318 7.51 16.21 55.50
CA GLY A 318 8.38 16.25 56.70
C GLY A 318 7.64 16.96 57.84
#